data_c73d25befe5d72009bdd20845424d056
#
_entry.id   c73d25befe5d72009bdd20845424d056
#
_cell.length_a   1.000
_cell.length_b   1.000
_cell.length_c   1.000
_cell.angle_alpha   90.00
_cell.angle_beta   90.00
_cell.angle_gamma   90.00
#
_symmetry.space_group_name_H-M   'P 1'
#
loop_
_entity.id
_entity.type
_entity.pdbx_description
1 polymer ?
#
loop_
_entity_poly.entity_id
_entity_poly.type
_entity_poly.pdbx_seq_one_letter_code
_entity_poly.pdbx_strand_id
1 'polypeptide(L)'
;KLTEQYYGKKNQAIYSVPRRQLNCMLMDLAEKEGVKIFFKKKCTDVDFENTILKFDESKILKFDFVFAADGACSIIRKKMNKFSDFDMTSKFIDCGYKELTIPTDNNGDWQISPDALHIWPRSSYMVMALPNLDKTFTCTLFFPIKGENSFENLKNEQDINDFFNKNCPDLVPL
;
A
#
# COMPACT_ATOMS: atom_id res chain seq x y z
N LYS A 1 10.42 8.56 -25.28
CA LYS A 1 11.04 9.88 -25.10
C LYS A 1 10.88 10.28 -23.64
N LEU A 2 11.98 10.54 -22.93
CA LEU A 2 11.96 11.06 -21.57
C LEU A 2 11.45 12.51 -21.62
N THR A 3 10.54 12.86 -20.73
CA THR A 3 10.07 14.23 -20.51
C THR A 3 10.14 14.52 -19.01
N GLU A 4 10.57 15.73 -18.68
CA GLU A 4 10.64 16.22 -17.30
C GLU A 4 9.59 17.29 -17.07
N GLN A 5 8.94 17.23 -15.89
CA GLN A 5 7.99 18.23 -15.45
C GLN A 5 8.29 18.59 -13.99
N TYR A 6 8.50 19.87 -13.73
CA TYR A 6 8.71 20.33 -12.37
C TYR A 6 7.45 20.16 -11.50
N TYR A 7 7.64 19.68 -10.27
CA TYR A 7 6.58 19.55 -9.29
C TYR A 7 6.36 20.91 -8.60
N GLY A 8 5.23 21.53 -8.85
CA GLY A 8 4.83 22.77 -8.18
C GLY A 8 5.73 23.98 -8.47
N LYS A 9 5.94 24.81 -7.44
CA LYS A 9 6.79 26.00 -7.50
C LYS A 9 8.22 25.67 -7.08
N LYS A 10 9.17 26.58 -7.34
CA LYS A 10 10.56 26.47 -6.87
C LYS A 10 10.59 26.17 -5.37
N ASN A 11 11.39 25.19 -4.95
CA ASN A 11 11.54 24.68 -3.59
C ASN A 11 10.32 23.88 -3.04
N GLN A 12 9.38 23.46 -3.87
CA GLN A 12 8.37 22.49 -3.50
C GLN A 12 8.81 21.09 -3.96
N ALA A 13 8.61 20.10 -3.09
CA ALA A 13 8.88 18.71 -3.37
C ALA A 13 7.85 17.82 -2.66
N ILE A 14 7.66 16.62 -3.16
CA ILE A 14 7.01 15.53 -2.42
C ILE A 14 8.10 14.70 -1.75
N TYR A 15 7.80 14.21 -0.55
CA TYR A 15 8.69 13.34 0.20
C TYR A 15 8.08 11.95 0.26
N SER A 16 8.82 10.96 -0.17
CA SER A 16 8.44 9.56 -0.04
C SER A 16 8.92 9.01 1.30
N VAL A 17 8.16 8.09 1.86
CA VAL A 17 8.54 7.35 3.06
C VAL A 17 8.13 5.89 2.90
N PRO A 18 9.03 4.93 3.14
CA PRO A 18 8.67 3.52 3.11
C PRO A 18 7.65 3.21 4.21
N ARG A 19 6.54 2.61 3.82
CA ARG A 19 5.40 2.31 4.73
C ARG A 19 5.83 1.51 5.95
N ARG A 20 6.71 0.52 5.77
CA ARG A 20 7.21 -0.30 6.87
C ARG A 20 7.97 0.54 7.91
N GLN A 21 8.88 1.40 7.47
CA GLN A 21 9.67 2.26 8.37
C GLN A 21 8.78 3.23 9.13
N LEU A 22 7.81 3.85 8.44
CA LEU A 22 6.83 4.73 9.09
C LEU A 22 6.02 3.99 10.14
N ASN A 23 5.54 2.79 9.85
CA ASN A 23 4.79 1.99 10.81
C ASN A 23 5.64 1.61 12.04
N CYS A 24 6.88 1.18 11.84
CA CYS A 24 7.79 0.87 12.96
C CYS A 24 8.00 2.10 13.83
N MET A 25 8.34 3.24 13.22
CA MET A 25 8.56 4.49 13.96
C MET A 25 7.31 4.93 14.75
N LEU A 26 6.12 4.82 14.17
CA LEU A 26 4.87 5.18 14.84
C LEU A 26 4.55 4.22 16.01
N MET A 27 4.85 2.93 15.86
CA MET A 27 4.70 1.96 16.96
C MET A 27 5.68 2.24 18.08
N ASP A 28 6.95 2.51 17.77
CA ASP A 28 7.98 2.87 18.76
C ASP A 28 7.59 4.13 19.55
N LEU A 29 7.06 5.15 18.85
CA LEU A 29 6.54 6.36 19.49
C LEU A 29 5.36 6.07 20.40
N ALA A 30 4.40 5.26 19.95
CA ALA A 30 3.24 4.89 20.76
C ALA A 30 3.66 4.14 22.03
N GLU A 31 4.59 3.18 21.94
CA GLU A 31 5.11 2.46 23.10
C GLU A 31 5.87 3.39 24.07
N LYS A 32 6.62 4.36 23.55
CA LYS A 32 7.28 5.39 24.36
C LYS A 32 6.29 6.25 25.16
N GLU A 33 5.11 6.51 24.60
CA GLU A 33 4.00 7.21 25.27
C GLU A 33 3.17 6.28 26.19
N GLY A 34 3.60 5.04 26.40
CA GLY A 34 2.98 4.09 27.32
C GLY A 34 1.84 3.26 26.70
N VAL A 35 1.64 3.33 25.40
CA VAL A 35 0.64 2.51 24.71
C VAL A 35 1.10 1.05 24.68
N LYS A 36 0.20 0.13 25.02
CA LYS A 36 0.47 -1.32 24.92
C LYS A 36 0.01 -1.83 23.57
N ILE A 37 0.94 -2.35 22.77
CA ILE A 37 0.67 -2.92 21.46
C ILE A 37 0.60 -4.45 21.55
N PHE A 38 -0.48 -5.03 21.04
CA PHE A 38 -0.70 -6.48 21.02
C PHE A 38 -0.76 -6.97 19.57
N PHE A 39 0.28 -7.65 19.13
CA PHE A 39 0.35 -8.27 17.80
C PHE A 39 -0.44 -9.57 17.72
N LYS A 40 -0.78 -9.98 16.49
CA LYS A 40 -1.48 -11.24 16.20
C LYS A 40 -2.81 -11.39 16.96
N LYS A 41 -3.50 -10.27 17.21
CA LYS A 41 -4.81 -10.21 17.84
C LYS A 41 -5.82 -9.66 16.83
N LYS A 42 -6.41 -10.55 16.05
CA LYS A 42 -7.41 -10.18 15.06
C LYS A 42 -8.77 -10.04 15.74
N CYS A 43 -9.38 -8.87 15.62
CA CYS A 43 -10.76 -8.66 16.04
C CYS A 43 -11.69 -9.41 15.08
N THR A 44 -12.57 -10.24 15.63
CA THR A 44 -13.51 -11.07 14.88
C THR A 44 -14.96 -10.64 15.06
N ASP A 45 -15.28 -9.97 16.15
CA ASP A 45 -16.62 -9.49 16.44
C ASP A 45 -16.61 -8.31 17.41
N VAL A 46 -17.72 -7.56 17.44
CA VAL A 46 -17.93 -6.42 18.32
C VAL A 46 -19.37 -6.38 18.83
N ASP A 47 -19.50 -6.12 20.12
CA ASP A 47 -20.75 -5.77 20.79
C ASP A 47 -20.69 -4.25 21.09
N PHE A 48 -21.49 -3.48 20.36
CA PHE A 48 -21.48 -2.03 20.46
C PHE A 48 -22.17 -1.51 21.73
N GLU A 49 -23.14 -2.24 22.26
CA GLU A 49 -23.89 -1.81 23.47
C GLU A 49 -23.01 -1.89 24.72
N ASN A 50 -22.20 -2.95 24.80
CA ASN A 50 -21.36 -3.21 25.96
C ASN A 50 -19.90 -2.79 25.75
N THR A 51 -19.53 -2.28 24.57
CA THR A 51 -18.15 -1.94 24.16
C THR A 51 -17.20 -3.13 24.31
N ILE A 52 -17.64 -4.30 23.82
CA ILE A 52 -16.89 -5.56 23.90
C ILE A 52 -16.33 -5.92 22.53
N LEU A 53 -15.04 -6.22 22.50
CA LEU A 53 -14.37 -6.81 21.32
C LEU A 53 -14.08 -8.28 21.56
N LYS A 54 -14.34 -9.10 20.52
CA LYS A 54 -13.93 -10.50 20.47
C LYS A 54 -12.77 -10.66 19.52
N PHE A 55 -11.80 -11.41 19.95
CA PHE A 55 -10.59 -11.70 19.18
C PHE A 55 -10.50 -13.19 18.85
N ASP A 56 -9.61 -13.54 17.93
CA ASP A 56 -9.23 -14.95 17.73
C ASP A 56 -8.86 -15.60 19.08
N GLU A 57 -8.95 -16.92 19.17
CA GLU A 57 -8.72 -17.66 20.41
C GLU A 57 -9.80 -17.43 21.51
N SER A 58 -10.98 -16.96 21.13
CA SER A 58 -12.11 -16.72 22.04
C SER A 58 -11.83 -15.71 23.16
N LYS A 59 -10.81 -14.86 23.00
CA LYS A 59 -10.52 -13.79 23.96
C LYS A 59 -11.54 -12.68 23.81
N ILE A 60 -12.19 -12.32 24.92
CA ILE A 60 -13.20 -11.27 25.02
C ILE A 60 -12.66 -10.18 25.93
N LEU A 61 -12.69 -8.93 25.45
CA LEU A 61 -12.26 -7.77 26.24
C LEU A 61 -13.31 -6.69 26.18
N LYS A 62 -13.56 -6.05 27.34
CA LYS A 62 -14.44 -4.90 27.49
C LYS A 62 -13.59 -3.64 27.60
N PHE A 63 -14.04 -2.56 26.97
CA PHE A 63 -13.37 -1.26 26.96
C PHE A 63 -14.36 -0.14 27.28
N ASP A 64 -13.84 1.02 27.70
CA ASP A 64 -14.65 2.23 27.86
C ASP A 64 -14.90 2.89 26.49
N PHE A 65 -13.90 2.90 25.61
CA PHE A 65 -13.97 3.43 24.25
C PHE A 65 -13.16 2.57 23.29
N VAL A 66 -13.58 2.55 22.02
CA VAL A 66 -12.88 1.85 20.93
C VAL A 66 -12.79 2.76 19.72
N PHE A 67 -11.57 2.95 19.22
CA PHE A 67 -11.30 3.60 17.94
C PHE A 67 -10.97 2.51 16.91
N ALA A 68 -11.81 2.38 15.90
CA ALA A 68 -11.63 1.38 14.85
C ALA A 68 -10.79 1.95 13.70
N ALA A 69 -9.53 1.55 13.61
CA ALA A 69 -8.60 1.88 12.53
C ALA A 69 -8.14 0.60 11.79
N ASP A 70 -9.03 -0.39 11.64
CA ASP A 70 -8.78 -1.74 11.12
C ASP A 70 -8.83 -1.85 9.58
N GLY A 71 -8.80 -0.69 8.88
CA GLY A 71 -8.52 -0.57 7.46
C GLY A 71 -9.66 -1.00 6.52
N ALA A 72 -9.29 -1.31 5.27
CA ALA A 72 -10.24 -1.57 4.19
C ALA A 72 -11.16 -2.79 4.46
N CYS A 73 -10.66 -3.81 5.14
CA CYS A 73 -11.40 -5.02 5.48
C CYS A 73 -12.06 -4.98 6.87
N SER A 74 -12.26 -3.79 7.43
CA SER A 74 -12.79 -3.57 8.78
C SER A 74 -13.99 -4.44 9.11
N ILE A 75 -13.85 -5.26 10.15
CA ILE A 75 -14.96 -6.05 10.69
C ILE A 75 -15.93 -5.17 11.48
N ILE A 76 -15.40 -4.16 12.16
CA ILE A 76 -16.21 -3.21 12.94
C ILE A 76 -17.12 -2.43 11.99
N ARG A 77 -16.60 -1.86 10.90
CA ARG A 77 -17.41 -1.16 9.90
C ARG A 77 -18.50 -2.07 9.29
N LYS A 78 -18.18 -3.33 8.97
CA LYS A 78 -19.15 -4.30 8.46
C LYS A 78 -20.29 -4.56 9.47
N LYS A 79 -19.97 -4.60 10.76
CA LYS A 79 -20.97 -4.77 11.81
C LYS A 79 -21.80 -3.51 12.04
N MET A 80 -21.21 -2.32 11.94
CA MET A 80 -21.92 -1.04 12.02
C MET A 80 -23.01 -0.90 10.95
N ASN A 81 -22.81 -1.46 9.76
CA ASN A 81 -23.80 -1.43 8.67
C ASN A 81 -25.13 -2.13 9.00
N LYS A 82 -25.24 -2.77 10.17
CA LYS A 82 -26.51 -3.33 10.66
C LYS A 82 -27.39 -2.30 11.39
N PHE A 83 -26.84 -1.13 11.74
CA PHE A 83 -27.58 -0.07 12.38
C PHE A 83 -28.23 0.84 11.34
N SER A 84 -29.49 1.24 11.57
CA SER A 84 -30.26 2.08 10.66
C SER A 84 -29.60 3.45 10.40
N ASP A 85 -28.88 3.96 11.38
CA ASP A 85 -28.27 5.29 11.36
C ASP A 85 -26.86 5.29 10.73
N PHE A 86 -26.39 4.12 10.25
CA PHE A 86 -25.08 3.97 9.61
C PHE A 86 -25.26 3.52 8.16
N ASP A 87 -25.08 4.46 7.24
CA ASP A 87 -25.10 4.17 5.81
C ASP A 87 -23.68 3.92 5.28
N MET A 88 -23.49 2.80 4.61
CA MET A 88 -22.20 2.40 4.04
C MET A 88 -22.39 1.87 2.62
N THR A 89 -21.77 2.56 1.67
CA THR A 89 -21.62 2.07 0.31
C THR A 89 -20.17 1.65 0.07
N SER A 90 -19.98 0.46 -0.49
CA SER A 90 -18.66 -0.07 -0.85
C SER A 90 -18.60 -0.31 -2.34
N LYS A 91 -17.67 0.36 -3.01
CA LYS A 91 -17.42 0.19 -4.45
C LYS A 91 -15.98 -0.26 -4.66
N PHE A 92 -15.82 -1.39 -5.34
CA PHE A 92 -14.50 -1.83 -5.80
C PHE A 92 -14.18 -1.16 -7.13
N ILE A 93 -12.92 -0.75 -7.28
CA ILE A 93 -12.37 -0.30 -8.56
C ILE A 93 -11.83 -1.51 -9.34
N ASP A 94 -11.84 -1.41 -10.67
CA ASP A 94 -11.38 -2.50 -11.55
C ASP A 94 -9.84 -2.50 -11.73
N CYS A 95 -9.14 -1.79 -10.88
CA CYS A 95 -7.68 -1.65 -10.87
C CYS A 95 -7.12 -2.09 -9.53
N GLY A 96 -6.05 -2.87 -9.57
CA GLY A 96 -5.22 -3.21 -8.42
C GLY A 96 -3.86 -2.54 -8.50
N TYR A 97 -3.03 -2.77 -7.50
CA TYR A 97 -1.63 -2.38 -7.55
C TYR A 97 -0.72 -3.48 -6.98
N LYS A 98 0.50 -3.54 -7.49
CA LYS A 98 1.56 -4.39 -6.97
C LYS A 98 2.77 -3.55 -6.68
N GLU A 99 3.29 -3.69 -5.47
CA GLU A 99 4.55 -3.07 -5.05
C GLU A 99 5.72 -3.95 -5.50
N LEU A 100 6.67 -3.33 -6.16
CA LEU A 100 7.92 -3.90 -6.68
C LEU A 100 9.07 -3.05 -6.15
N THR A 101 10.29 -3.46 -6.38
CA THR A 101 11.48 -2.73 -5.96
C THR A 101 12.46 -2.64 -7.11
N ILE A 102 13.00 -1.43 -7.35
CA ILE A 102 14.22 -1.27 -8.13
C ILE A 102 15.37 -1.28 -7.12
N PRO A 103 16.30 -2.24 -7.19
CA PRO A 103 17.44 -2.33 -6.27
C PRO A 103 18.46 -1.22 -6.54
N THR A 104 19.50 -1.15 -5.71
CA THR A 104 20.71 -0.38 -6.01
C THR A 104 21.46 -0.98 -7.17
N ASP A 105 22.31 -0.18 -7.81
CA ASP A 105 23.28 -0.70 -8.79
C ASP A 105 24.36 -1.56 -8.11
N ASN A 106 25.30 -2.10 -8.90
CA ASN A 106 26.38 -2.96 -8.42
C ASN A 106 27.37 -2.24 -7.47
N ASN A 107 27.34 -0.90 -7.44
CA ASN A 107 28.17 -0.08 -6.56
C ASN A 107 27.40 0.35 -5.28
N GLY A 108 26.16 -0.06 -5.13
CA GLY A 108 25.29 0.35 -4.05
C GLY A 108 24.73 1.77 -4.22
N ASP A 109 24.64 2.26 -5.45
CA ASP A 109 24.11 3.59 -5.76
C ASP A 109 22.78 3.54 -6.52
N TRP A 110 22.19 4.69 -6.76
CA TRP A 110 20.92 4.85 -7.45
C TRP A 110 21.01 4.40 -8.92
N GLN A 111 20.08 3.59 -9.39
CA GLN A 111 19.98 3.21 -10.80
C GLN A 111 19.33 4.28 -11.68
N ILE A 112 18.49 5.11 -11.09
CA ILE A 112 17.82 6.25 -11.75
C ILE A 112 17.87 7.47 -10.82
N SER A 113 17.52 8.67 -11.32
CA SER A 113 17.61 9.91 -10.53
C SER A 113 16.80 9.85 -9.22
N PRO A 114 17.40 10.11 -8.04
CA PRO A 114 16.67 10.15 -6.78
C PRO A 114 15.82 11.42 -6.58
N ASP A 115 16.02 12.44 -7.40
CA ASP A 115 15.36 13.74 -7.24
C ASP A 115 14.06 13.83 -8.06
N ALA A 116 13.51 12.69 -8.49
CA ALA A 116 12.34 12.63 -9.34
C ALA A 116 11.35 11.54 -8.91
N LEU A 117 10.07 11.81 -9.13
CA LEU A 117 9.05 10.77 -9.26
C LEU A 117 9.10 10.27 -10.70
N HIS A 118 9.45 9.02 -10.87
CA HIS A 118 9.46 8.38 -12.18
C HIS A 118 8.09 7.79 -12.49
N ILE A 119 7.59 8.04 -13.71
CA ILE A 119 6.30 7.51 -14.16
C ILE A 119 6.48 6.94 -15.58
N TRP A 120 6.07 5.69 -15.75
CA TRP A 120 5.96 5.01 -17.04
C TRP A 120 4.48 4.81 -17.37
N PRO A 121 3.83 5.81 -17.99
CA PRO A 121 2.43 5.71 -18.33
C PRO A 121 2.22 4.79 -19.53
N ARG A 122 1.14 4.01 -19.48
CA ARG A 122 0.61 3.20 -20.59
C ARG A 122 -0.90 3.44 -20.68
N SER A 123 -1.55 2.95 -21.71
CA SER A 123 -2.97 3.29 -21.97
C SER A 123 -3.92 2.91 -20.83
N SER A 124 -3.78 1.73 -20.24
CA SER A 124 -4.67 1.21 -19.19
C SER A 124 -3.98 0.95 -17.86
N TYR A 125 -2.67 1.17 -17.79
CA TYR A 125 -1.87 0.96 -16.58
C TYR A 125 -0.69 1.90 -16.55
N MET A 126 -0.04 1.97 -15.40
CA MET A 126 1.20 2.71 -15.24
C MET A 126 2.10 2.05 -14.20
N VAL A 127 3.39 2.27 -14.36
CA VAL A 127 4.39 2.03 -13.33
C VAL A 127 4.88 3.37 -12.83
N MET A 128 5.11 3.49 -11.52
CA MET A 128 5.74 4.66 -10.93
C MET A 128 6.78 4.22 -9.90
N ALA A 129 7.85 5.01 -9.75
CA ALA A 129 8.87 4.72 -8.77
C ALA A 129 9.25 5.97 -7.98
N LEU A 130 9.42 5.76 -6.67
CA LEU A 130 9.83 6.77 -5.70
C LEU A 130 11.08 6.31 -4.96
N PRO A 131 12.05 7.21 -4.72
CA PRO A 131 13.30 6.88 -4.04
C PRO A 131 13.08 6.56 -2.56
N ASN A 132 13.88 5.64 -2.04
CA ASN A 132 13.99 5.32 -0.62
C ASN A 132 15.36 5.80 -0.07
N LEU A 133 15.48 5.96 1.24
CA LEU A 133 16.72 6.40 1.86
C LEU A 133 17.88 5.40 1.71
N ASP A 134 17.58 4.13 1.48
CA ASP A 134 18.56 3.06 1.26
C ASP A 134 19.03 2.94 -0.20
N LYS A 135 18.73 3.95 -1.01
CA LYS A 135 19.06 4.04 -2.44
C LYS A 135 18.32 3.06 -3.34
N THR A 136 17.34 2.35 -2.84
CA THR A 136 16.38 1.60 -3.66
C THR A 136 15.22 2.50 -4.11
N PHE A 137 14.35 1.99 -4.98
CA PHE A 137 13.07 2.65 -5.27
C PHE A 137 11.92 1.72 -4.94
N THR A 138 10.91 2.26 -4.27
CA THR A 138 9.59 1.62 -4.24
C THR A 138 8.90 1.86 -5.56
N CYS A 139 8.67 0.79 -6.30
CA CYS A 139 8.06 0.79 -7.61
C CYS A 139 6.65 0.23 -7.51
N THR A 140 5.66 0.94 -8.04
CA THR A 140 4.25 0.52 -7.98
C THR A 140 3.69 0.34 -9.39
N LEU A 141 3.26 -0.87 -9.70
CA LEU A 141 2.48 -1.17 -10.88
C LEU A 141 0.99 -1.02 -10.55
N PHE A 142 0.31 -0.05 -11.15
CA PHE A 142 -1.15 0.06 -11.17
C PHE A 142 -1.68 -0.64 -12.42
N PHE A 143 -2.52 -1.66 -12.24
CA PHE A 143 -2.86 -2.57 -13.31
C PHE A 143 -4.33 -3.01 -13.21
N PRO A 144 -5.04 -3.18 -14.33
CA PRO A 144 -6.37 -3.75 -14.32
C PRO A 144 -6.40 -5.13 -13.67
N ILE A 145 -7.50 -5.46 -12.99
CA ILE A 145 -7.68 -6.79 -12.38
C ILE A 145 -7.98 -7.82 -13.45
N LYS A 146 -8.79 -7.43 -14.46
CA LYS A 146 -9.25 -8.31 -15.55
C LYS A 146 -9.02 -7.68 -16.92
N GLY A 147 -8.95 -8.52 -17.95
CA GLY A 147 -8.78 -8.12 -19.35
C GLY A 147 -7.43 -8.54 -19.92
N GLU A 148 -7.11 -8.12 -21.14
CA GLU A 148 -5.90 -8.54 -21.86
C GLU A 148 -4.62 -8.22 -21.09
N ASN A 149 -4.45 -6.95 -20.71
CA ASN A 149 -3.33 -6.50 -19.88
C ASN A 149 -3.83 -6.33 -18.44
N SER A 150 -3.75 -7.40 -17.64
CA SER A 150 -4.31 -7.44 -16.29
C SER A 150 -3.60 -8.44 -15.40
N PHE A 151 -3.84 -8.33 -14.08
CA PHE A 151 -3.30 -9.27 -13.09
C PHE A 151 -3.76 -10.71 -13.30
N GLU A 152 -4.95 -10.96 -13.88
CA GLU A 152 -5.43 -12.31 -14.12
C GLU A 152 -4.56 -13.10 -15.12
N ASN A 153 -3.79 -12.41 -15.95
CA ASN A 153 -2.91 -13.00 -16.95
C ASN A 153 -1.43 -13.12 -16.50
N LEU A 154 -1.07 -12.56 -15.34
CA LEU A 154 0.26 -12.66 -14.75
C LEU A 154 0.28 -13.77 -13.68
N LYS A 155 0.31 -15.03 -14.09
CA LYS A 155 0.14 -16.19 -13.21
C LYS A 155 1.44 -16.78 -12.69
N ASN A 156 2.52 -16.55 -13.39
CA ASN A 156 3.84 -17.11 -13.11
C ASN A 156 4.92 -16.11 -13.53
N GLU A 157 6.16 -16.44 -13.21
CA GLU A 157 7.33 -15.61 -13.50
C GLU A 157 7.54 -15.38 -15.02
N GLN A 158 7.27 -16.38 -15.84
CA GLN A 158 7.40 -16.26 -17.28
C GLN A 158 6.41 -15.24 -17.86
N ASP A 159 5.14 -15.30 -17.42
CA ASP A 159 4.11 -14.34 -17.85
C ASP A 159 4.51 -12.91 -17.49
N ILE A 160 5.10 -12.71 -16.30
CA ILE A 160 5.57 -11.41 -15.83
C ILE A 160 6.72 -10.91 -16.69
N ASN A 161 7.73 -11.76 -16.94
CA ASN A 161 8.88 -11.42 -17.75
C ASN A 161 8.48 -11.09 -19.19
N ASP A 162 7.61 -11.88 -19.81
CA ASP A 162 7.11 -11.64 -21.15
C ASP A 162 6.32 -10.34 -21.23
N PHE A 163 5.49 -10.06 -20.22
CA PHE A 163 4.75 -8.81 -20.13
C PHE A 163 5.68 -7.59 -20.05
N PHE A 164 6.67 -7.60 -19.15
CA PHE A 164 7.58 -6.47 -18.99
C PHE A 164 8.48 -6.30 -20.22
N ASN A 165 9.04 -7.37 -20.77
CA ASN A 165 9.85 -7.32 -22.00
C ASN A 165 9.08 -6.73 -23.18
N LYS A 166 7.81 -7.08 -23.33
CA LYS A 166 6.97 -6.59 -24.42
C LYS A 166 6.49 -5.14 -24.20
N ASN A 167 6.09 -4.78 -22.98
CA ASN A 167 5.32 -3.57 -22.72
C ASN A 167 6.09 -2.49 -21.98
N CYS A 168 7.15 -2.85 -21.26
CA CYS A 168 7.97 -1.94 -20.46
C CYS A 168 9.46 -2.31 -20.56
N PRO A 169 10.02 -2.44 -21.78
CA PRO A 169 11.41 -2.88 -21.96
C PRO A 169 12.44 -1.95 -21.32
N ASP A 170 12.07 -0.70 -21.08
CA ASP A 170 12.85 0.30 -20.38
C ASP A 170 12.92 0.11 -18.84
N LEU A 171 12.06 -0.75 -18.29
CA LEU A 171 12.07 -1.13 -16.88
C LEU A 171 12.82 -2.44 -16.61
N VAL A 172 12.96 -3.30 -17.60
CA VAL A 172 13.58 -4.63 -17.43
C VAL A 172 15.03 -4.59 -16.96
N PRO A 173 15.86 -3.60 -17.35
CA PRO A 173 17.23 -3.48 -16.85
C PRO A 173 17.35 -2.98 -15.41
N LEU A 174 16.27 -2.46 -14.83
CA LEU A 174 16.21 -1.89 -13.49
C LEU A 174 15.75 -2.94 -12.47
#